data_64197a0c3fbd2cbe7ac7c71dba583c3c
#
_entry.id   64197a0c3fbd2cbe7ac7c71dba583c3c
#
_cell.length_a   1.000
_cell.length_b   1.000
_cell.length_c   1.000
_cell.angle_alpha   90.00
_cell.angle_beta   90.00
_cell.angle_gamma   90.00
#
_symmetry.space_group_name_H-M   'P 1'
#
loop_
_entity.id
_entity.type
_entity.pdbx_description
1 polymer ?
#
loop_
_entity_poly.entity_id
_entity_poly.type
_entity_poly.pdbx_seq_one_letter_code
_entity_poly.pdbx_strand_id
1 'polypeptide(L)'
;MAAWSPDGQLHVSAGLQDRALGLRLGSTSSSPVRFEICSPGPTGPLVVDVRGEHVEKVPVSDHYRVAVRGPERFRFELSGSVTGAAAAVDVQVRPGPSGLSLELRNNGAHEVVLRIRSGREPACEQDVRVVAGGAQPVDWPADGDGYDVEITAPQDASFYRRISGLRSWDSCRGALRCDG
;
A
#
# COMPACT_ATOMS: atom_id res chain seq x y z
N MET A 1 6.37 -16.72 14.36
CA MET A 1 4.92 -16.54 14.47
C MET A 1 4.41 -15.84 13.24
N ALA A 2 3.57 -16.51 12.51
CA ALA A 2 3.00 -15.99 11.29
C ALA A 2 2.13 -14.77 11.60
N ALA A 3 2.45 -13.68 11.07
CA ALA A 3 1.71 -12.45 11.24
C ALA A 3 0.59 -12.29 10.20
N TRP A 4 0.62 -13.08 9.17
CA TRP A 4 -0.55 -13.44 8.40
C TRP A 4 -1.12 -14.72 9.03
N SER A 5 -1.72 -14.58 10.21
CA SER A 5 -2.54 -15.65 10.74
C SER A 5 -3.58 -16.02 9.68
N PRO A 6 -3.93 -17.30 9.51
CA PRO A 6 -5.02 -17.71 8.62
C PRO A 6 -6.30 -16.91 8.82
N ASP A 7 -6.42 -16.25 9.96
CA ASP A 7 -7.60 -15.48 10.36
C ASP A 7 -7.44 -13.97 10.17
N GLY A 8 -6.30 -13.47 9.65
CA GLY A 8 -6.05 -12.05 9.62
C GLY A 8 -5.51 -11.52 8.30
N GLN A 9 -6.24 -10.63 7.67
CA GLN A 9 -5.81 -9.89 6.48
C GLN A 9 -5.44 -8.45 6.87
N LEU A 10 -4.30 -7.99 6.37
CA LEU A 10 -3.90 -6.59 6.51
C LEU A 10 -4.49 -5.77 5.36
N HIS A 11 -4.93 -4.57 5.68
CA HIS A 11 -5.26 -3.57 4.69
C HIS A 11 -4.69 -2.22 5.11
N VAL A 12 -4.19 -1.49 4.16
CA VAL A 12 -3.62 -0.16 4.39
C VAL A 12 -4.14 0.81 3.35
N SER A 13 -4.27 2.06 3.73
CA SER A 13 -4.48 3.14 2.80
C SER A 13 -3.69 4.37 3.23
N ALA A 14 -3.34 5.19 2.27
CA ALA A 14 -2.65 6.45 2.51
C ALA A 14 -3.18 7.52 1.59
N GLY A 15 -3.43 8.68 2.14
CA GLY A 15 -3.87 9.87 1.43
C GLY A 15 -3.41 11.13 2.13
N LEU A 16 -3.19 12.19 1.35
CA LEU A 16 -2.78 13.49 1.85
C LEU A 16 -4.01 14.39 2.05
N GLN A 17 -4.14 14.95 3.25
CA GLN A 17 -5.17 15.91 3.59
C GLN A 17 -4.61 16.96 4.53
N ASP A 18 -4.82 18.24 4.21
CA ASP A 18 -4.45 19.36 5.07
C ASP A 18 -3.00 19.32 5.58
N ARG A 19 -2.05 18.99 4.70
CA ARG A 19 -0.62 18.84 5.02
C ARG A 19 -0.35 17.76 6.09
N ALA A 20 -1.19 16.78 6.15
CA ALA A 20 -0.96 15.56 6.92
C ALA A 20 -1.18 14.33 6.02
N LEU A 21 -0.31 13.37 6.14
CA LEU A 21 -0.47 12.07 5.53
C LEU A 21 -1.32 11.20 6.45
N GLY A 22 -2.55 10.93 6.03
CA GLY A 22 -3.44 10.01 6.74
C GLY A 22 -3.09 8.57 6.39
N LEU A 23 -2.67 7.81 7.38
CA LEU A 23 -2.43 6.37 7.26
C LEU A 23 -3.57 5.63 7.94
N ARG A 24 -4.26 4.78 7.21
CA ARG A 24 -5.27 3.88 7.77
C ARG A 24 -4.72 2.46 7.73
N LEU A 25 -4.55 1.89 8.91
CA LEU A 25 -3.99 0.56 9.11
C LEU A 25 -5.08 -0.33 9.66
N GLY A 26 -5.31 -1.46 9.04
CA GLY A 26 -6.34 -2.38 9.47
C GLY A 26 -5.87 -3.82 9.48
N SER A 27 -6.52 -4.60 10.33
CA SER A 27 -6.34 -6.05 10.42
C SER A 27 -7.64 -6.73 10.81
N THR A 28 -7.94 -7.82 10.14
CA THR A 28 -9.06 -8.70 10.52
C THR A 28 -8.66 -9.75 11.56
N SER A 29 -7.39 -9.75 11.99
CA SER A 29 -6.90 -10.67 13.03
C SER A 29 -7.60 -10.43 14.37
N SER A 30 -7.87 -11.50 15.09
CA SER A 30 -8.37 -11.44 16.47
C SER A 30 -7.32 -10.94 17.46
N SER A 31 -6.05 -11.06 17.12
CA SER A 31 -4.91 -10.57 17.91
C SER A 31 -4.42 -9.22 17.39
N PRO A 32 -3.91 -8.34 18.26
CA PRO A 32 -3.31 -7.09 17.81
C PRO A 32 -2.16 -7.32 16.84
N VAL A 33 -2.08 -6.50 15.80
CA VAL A 33 -1.02 -6.52 14.82
C VAL A 33 -0.16 -5.28 14.99
N ARG A 34 1.14 -5.47 15.08
CA ARG A 34 2.10 -4.38 15.28
C ARG A 34 2.55 -3.79 13.96
N PHE A 35 2.42 -2.47 13.86
CA PHE A 35 2.99 -1.66 12.79
C PHE A 35 4.03 -0.69 13.34
N GLU A 36 5.02 -0.41 12.54
CA GLU A 36 6.05 0.58 12.79
C GLU A 36 5.99 1.63 11.67
N ILE A 37 5.78 2.88 12.04
CA ILE A 37 5.71 4.01 11.11
C ILE A 37 7.00 4.80 11.24
N CYS A 38 7.79 4.83 10.17
CA CYS A 38 9.06 5.52 10.09
C CYS A 38 8.91 6.78 9.22
N SER A 39 9.19 7.94 9.78
CA SER A 39 9.30 9.20 9.05
C SER A 39 10.64 9.86 9.34
N PRO A 40 11.18 10.68 8.43
CA PRO A 40 12.40 11.45 8.72
C PRO A 40 12.16 12.40 9.91
N GLY A 41 13.08 12.39 10.85
CA GLY A 41 13.01 13.26 12.02
C GLY A 41 13.71 12.67 13.24
N PRO A 42 13.90 13.47 14.30
CA PRO A 42 14.63 13.05 15.49
C PRO A 42 13.86 12.11 16.42
N THR A 43 12.54 11.94 16.19
CA THR A 43 11.63 11.21 17.10
C THR A 43 11.54 9.73 16.74
N GLY A 44 12.41 9.08 16.13
CA GLY A 44 12.36 7.63 15.89
C GLY A 44 11.03 7.09 15.34
N PRO A 45 10.93 5.78 15.15
CA PRO A 45 9.71 5.16 14.63
C PRO A 45 8.57 5.18 15.66
N LEU A 46 7.35 5.41 15.18
CA LEU A 46 6.13 5.25 15.95
C LEU A 46 5.65 3.80 15.85
N VAL A 47 5.48 3.14 16.98
CA VAL A 47 4.95 1.78 17.04
C VAL A 47 3.49 1.82 17.46
N VAL A 48 2.63 1.17 16.68
CA VAL A 48 1.19 1.05 16.96
C VAL A 48 0.76 -0.42 16.91
N ASP A 49 0.01 -0.84 17.91
CA ASP A 49 -0.62 -2.15 17.94
C ASP A 49 -2.09 -1.99 17.50
N VAL A 50 -2.42 -2.55 16.34
CA VAL A 50 -3.72 -2.38 15.69
C VAL A 50 -4.60 -3.59 15.91
N ARG A 51 -5.78 -3.33 16.44
CA ARG A 51 -6.89 -4.27 16.52
C ARG A 51 -8.07 -3.68 15.75
N GLY A 52 -8.47 -4.32 14.67
CA GLY A 52 -9.46 -3.76 13.77
C GLY A 52 -8.87 -2.67 12.88
N GLU A 53 -9.12 -1.42 13.18
CA GLU A 53 -8.65 -0.30 12.38
C GLU A 53 -7.99 0.78 13.25
N HIS A 54 -6.93 1.38 12.75
CA HIS A 54 -6.24 2.52 13.35
C HIS A 54 -5.96 3.57 12.28
N VAL A 55 -6.17 4.82 12.60
CA VAL A 55 -5.84 5.96 11.74
C VAL A 55 -4.75 6.79 12.40
N GLU A 56 -3.65 6.96 11.69
CA GLU A 56 -2.53 7.81 12.12
C GLU A 56 -2.37 8.97 11.17
N LYS A 57 -2.21 10.17 11.70
CA LYS A 57 -1.93 11.38 10.92
C LYS A 57 -0.48 11.77 11.11
N VAL A 58 0.30 11.71 10.03
CA VAL A 58 1.70 12.11 10.02
C VAL A 58 1.79 13.51 9.42
N PRO A 59 2.16 14.54 10.21
CA PRO A 59 2.38 15.87 9.66
C PRO A 59 3.50 15.85 8.62
N VAL A 60 3.31 16.55 7.51
CA VAL A 60 4.28 16.59 6.42
C VAL A 60 4.62 18.03 6.03
N SER A 61 5.86 18.22 5.59
CA SER A 61 6.34 19.44 4.95
C SER A 61 5.96 19.45 3.47
N ASP A 62 6.64 20.25 2.67
CA ASP A 62 6.39 20.31 1.22
C ASP A 62 6.67 18.99 0.50
N HIS A 63 7.61 18.22 1.03
CA HIS A 63 7.89 16.85 0.61
C HIS A 63 7.81 15.91 1.80
N TYR A 64 7.38 14.67 1.55
CA TYR A 64 7.32 13.65 2.59
C TYR A 64 7.94 12.34 2.12
N ARG A 65 8.42 11.58 3.08
CA ARG A 65 8.88 10.20 2.91
C ARG A 65 8.53 9.44 4.18
N VAL A 66 7.68 8.44 4.05
CA VAL A 66 7.19 7.63 5.16
C VAL A 66 7.28 6.16 4.77
N ALA A 67 7.66 5.31 5.69
CA ALA A 67 7.62 3.87 5.54
C ALA A 67 6.81 3.26 6.67
N VAL A 68 5.87 2.39 6.31
CA VAL A 68 5.11 1.57 7.25
C VAL A 68 5.64 0.14 7.15
N ARG A 69 6.04 -0.42 8.27
CA ARG A 69 6.46 -1.81 8.39
C ARG A 69 5.43 -2.58 9.21
N GLY A 70 5.17 -3.77 8.79
CA GLY A 70 4.26 -4.68 9.49
C GLY A 70 4.84 -6.08 9.54
N PRO A 71 4.01 -7.03 9.94
CA PRO A 71 4.38 -8.44 10.01
C PRO A 71 4.64 -9.02 8.61
N GLU A 72 5.26 -10.23 8.55
CA GLU A 72 5.52 -10.99 7.32
C GLU A 72 6.24 -10.17 6.24
N ARG A 73 7.21 -9.35 6.64
CA ARG A 73 7.94 -8.44 5.76
C ARG A 73 7.05 -7.42 5.04
N PHE A 74 5.84 -7.19 5.54
CA PHE A 74 5.00 -6.13 4.99
C PHE A 74 5.71 -4.80 5.08
N ARG A 75 5.75 -4.09 3.96
CA ARG A 75 6.30 -2.75 3.86
C ARG A 75 5.49 -1.92 2.88
N PHE A 76 5.14 -0.73 3.33
CA PHE A 76 4.50 0.27 2.49
C PHE A 76 5.33 1.55 2.56
N GLU A 77 5.99 1.88 1.47
CA GLU A 77 6.82 3.08 1.33
C GLU A 77 6.05 4.15 0.55
N LEU A 78 6.10 5.36 1.06
CA LEU A 78 5.41 6.51 0.50
C LEU A 78 6.36 7.71 0.41
N SER A 79 6.40 8.34 -0.74
CA SER A 79 6.99 9.66 -0.88
C SER A 79 6.19 10.52 -1.86
N GLY A 80 6.30 11.82 -1.72
CA GLY A 80 5.58 12.75 -2.57
C GLY A 80 5.78 14.19 -2.18
N SER A 81 5.12 15.07 -2.94
CA SER A 81 5.02 16.50 -2.65
C SER A 81 3.57 16.87 -2.35
N VAL A 82 3.36 17.78 -1.43
CA VAL A 82 2.01 18.27 -1.09
C VAL A 82 1.39 19.11 -2.21
N THR A 83 2.19 19.55 -3.18
CA THR A 83 1.76 20.34 -4.34
C THR A 83 1.93 19.61 -5.66
N GLY A 84 2.34 18.34 -5.66
CA GLY A 84 2.55 17.57 -6.87
C GLY A 84 1.25 17.25 -7.61
N ALA A 85 1.35 16.92 -8.89
CA ALA A 85 0.19 16.59 -9.72
C ALA A 85 -0.59 15.36 -9.20
N ALA A 86 0.10 14.44 -8.50
CA ALA A 86 -0.50 13.27 -7.88
C ALA A 86 -0.71 13.40 -6.35
N ALA A 87 -0.58 14.62 -5.80
CA ALA A 87 -0.69 14.84 -4.35
C ALA A 87 -2.04 14.39 -3.77
N ALA A 88 -3.12 14.49 -4.54
CA ALA A 88 -4.46 14.11 -4.13
C ALA A 88 -4.83 12.65 -4.46
N VAL A 89 -3.85 11.82 -4.80
CA VAL A 89 -4.07 10.39 -5.07
C VAL A 89 -3.96 9.60 -3.78
N ASP A 90 -5.02 8.88 -3.46
CA ASP A 90 -5.06 7.89 -2.39
C ASP A 90 -4.84 6.50 -2.97
N VAL A 91 -4.01 5.72 -2.31
CA VAL A 91 -3.78 4.32 -2.63
C VAL A 91 -4.29 3.46 -1.47
N GLN A 92 -5.22 2.59 -1.77
CA GLN A 92 -5.72 1.59 -0.83
C GLN A 92 -5.25 0.21 -1.27
N VAL A 93 -4.70 -0.54 -0.34
CA VAL A 93 -4.14 -1.87 -0.58
C VAL A 93 -4.87 -2.89 0.28
N ARG A 94 -5.32 -3.95 -0.35
CA ARG A 94 -5.97 -5.09 0.32
C ARG A 94 -5.46 -6.39 -0.27
N PRO A 95 -5.50 -7.50 0.47
CA PRO A 95 -5.35 -8.81 -0.13
C PRO A 95 -6.43 -9.04 -1.17
N GLY A 96 -6.05 -9.59 -2.31
CA GLY A 96 -6.95 -9.99 -3.38
C GLY A 96 -6.91 -11.50 -3.62
N PRO A 97 -7.81 -12.02 -4.44
CA PRO A 97 -7.91 -13.46 -4.70
C PRO A 97 -6.66 -14.05 -5.37
N SER A 98 -5.94 -13.25 -6.15
CA SER A 98 -4.73 -13.69 -6.86
C SER A 98 -3.45 -12.98 -6.42
N GLY A 99 -3.53 -12.07 -5.45
CA GLY A 99 -2.39 -11.28 -4.99
C GLY A 99 -2.84 -10.07 -4.18
N LEU A 100 -2.67 -8.87 -4.74
CA LEU A 100 -3.13 -7.62 -4.16
C LEU A 100 -4.34 -7.09 -4.93
N SER A 101 -5.26 -6.47 -4.21
CA SER A 101 -6.27 -5.59 -4.76
C SER A 101 -5.92 -4.15 -4.39
N LEU A 102 -5.72 -3.33 -5.40
CA LEU A 102 -5.41 -1.92 -5.26
C LEU A 102 -6.64 -1.10 -5.64
N GLU A 103 -6.97 -0.09 -4.86
CA GLU A 103 -7.89 0.96 -5.28
C GLU A 103 -7.12 2.27 -5.36
N LEU A 104 -7.10 2.85 -6.54
CA LEU A 104 -6.43 4.11 -6.84
C LEU A 104 -7.52 5.19 -6.96
N ARG A 105 -7.55 6.11 -6.02
CA ARG A 105 -8.55 7.19 -5.97
C ARG A 105 -7.89 8.53 -6.20
N ASN A 106 -8.40 9.27 -7.15
CA ASN A 106 -7.94 10.63 -7.44
C ASN A 106 -8.94 11.65 -6.90
N ASN A 107 -8.62 12.27 -5.79
CA ASN A 107 -9.42 13.33 -5.18
C ASN A 107 -9.09 14.73 -5.73
N GLY A 108 -8.20 14.81 -6.71
CA GLY A 108 -7.78 16.05 -7.36
C GLY A 108 -8.73 16.52 -8.46
N ALA A 109 -8.44 17.69 -8.99
CA ALA A 109 -9.24 18.35 -10.02
C ALA A 109 -8.88 17.93 -11.46
N HIS A 110 -7.79 17.21 -11.64
CA HIS A 110 -7.28 16.81 -12.96
C HIS A 110 -7.05 15.31 -13.02
N GLU A 111 -7.15 14.74 -14.22
CA GLU A 111 -6.81 13.35 -14.48
C GLU A 111 -5.33 13.08 -14.15
N VAL A 112 -5.06 11.94 -13.58
CA VAL A 112 -3.71 11.46 -13.28
C VAL A 112 -3.49 10.10 -13.93
N VAL A 113 -2.33 9.90 -14.55
CA VAL A 113 -1.88 8.59 -15.00
C VAL A 113 -0.95 8.01 -13.93
N LEU A 114 -1.24 6.81 -13.49
CA LEU A 114 -0.41 6.07 -12.55
C LEU A 114 0.21 4.87 -13.27
N ARG A 115 1.49 4.69 -13.08
CA ARG A 115 2.24 3.56 -13.60
C ARG A 115 2.47 2.56 -12.50
N ILE A 116 1.95 1.36 -12.68
CA ILE A 116 2.11 0.25 -11.75
C ILE A 116 3.11 -0.73 -12.35
N ARG A 117 4.11 -1.10 -11.57
CA ARG A 117 5.18 -1.97 -12.00
C ARG A 117 5.50 -3.02 -10.95
N SER A 118 5.82 -4.24 -11.39
CA SER A 118 6.38 -5.26 -10.53
C SER A 118 7.83 -4.90 -10.16
N GLY A 119 8.17 -4.99 -8.88
CA GLY A 119 9.55 -4.90 -8.41
C GLY A 119 10.34 -6.20 -8.58
N ARG A 120 9.73 -7.25 -9.13
CA ARG A 120 10.34 -8.56 -9.37
C ARG A 120 10.29 -8.93 -10.84
N GLU A 121 11.17 -9.83 -11.25
CA GLU A 121 11.14 -10.45 -12.59
C GLU A 121 10.09 -11.59 -12.66
N PRO A 122 9.36 -11.77 -13.78
CA PRO A 122 9.40 -10.92 -14.97
C PRO A 122 8.73 -9.56 -14.72
N ALA A 123 9.33 -8.50 -15.27
CA ALA A 123 8.79 -7.16 -15.11
C ALA A 123 7.42 -7.05 -15.79
N CYS A 124 6.42 -6.69 -15.02
CA CYS A 124 5.07 -6.38 -15.50
C CYS A 124 4.80 -4.90 -15.25
N GLU A 125 4.28 -4.20 -16.22
CA GLU A 125 4.00 -2.77 -16.13
C GLU A 125 2.63 -2.46 -16.73
N GLN A 126 1.89 -1.59 -16.07
CA GLN A 126 0.56 -1.16 -16.50
C GLN A 126 0.37 0.33 -16.18
N ASP A 127 -0.12 1.08 -17.16
CA ASP A 127 -0.57 2.47 -16.93
C ASP A 127 -2.08 2.49 -16.67
N VAL A 128 -2.47 3.21 -15.62
CA VAL A 128 -3.86 3.35 -15.19
C VAL A 128 -4.22 4.83 -15.16
N ARG A 129 -5.28 5.21 -15.88
CA ARG A 129 -5.83 6.57 -15.86
C ARG A 129 -6.89 6.67 -14.80
N VAL A 130 -6.76 7.66 -13.94
CA VAL A 130 -7.75 7.95 -12.90
C VAL A 130 -8.26 9.37 -13.11
N VAL A 131 -9.50 9.48 -13.55
CA VAL A 131 -10.15 10.78 -13.78
C VAL A 131 -10.30 11.56 -12.48
N ALA A 132 -10.45 12.87 -12.58
CA ALA A 132 -10.71 13.72 -11.43
C ALA A 132 -11.94 13.23 -10.65
N GLY A 133 -11.80 13.07 -9.34
CA GLY A 133 -12.86 12.55 -8.46
C GLY A 133 -13.17 11.07 -8.64
N GLY A 134 -12.46 10.37 -9.50
CA GLY A 134 -12.67 8.96 -9.80
C GLY A 134 -11.82 7.99 -8.98
N ALA A 135 -12.14 6.71 -9.12
CA ALA A 135 -11.37 5.62 -8.54
C ALA A 135 -11.26 4.47 -9.56
N GLN A 136 -10.13 3.79 -9.55
CA GLN A 136 -9.87 2.63 -10.40
C GLN A 136 -9.39 1.46 -9.54
N PRO A 137 -10.08 0.31 -9.59
CA PRO A 137 -9.61 -0.92 -9.01
C PRO A 137 -8.56 -1.57 -9.91
N VAL A 138 -7.54 -2.14 -9.32
CA VAL A 138 -6.50 -2.88 -10.02
C VAL A 138 -6.20 -4.14 -9.24
N ASP A 139 -6.35 -5.30 -9.88
CA ASP A 139 -5.90 -6.57 -9.34
C ASP A 139 -4.48 -6.85 -9.82
N TRP A 140 -3.58 -7.03 -8.86
CA TRP A 140 -2.18 -7.29 -9.13
C TRP A 140 -1.80 -8.69 -8.65
N PRO A 141 -1.39 -9.58 -9.55
CA PRO A 141 -1.07 -10.94 -9.19
C PRO A 141 0.16 -11.01 -8.29
N ALA A 142 0.12 -11.90 -7.31
CA ALA A 142 1.31 -12.22 -6.54
C ALA A 142 2.29 -13.03 -7.40
N ASP A 143 3.57 -12.82 -7.16
CA ASP A 143 4.64 -13.57 -7.78
C ASP A 143 5.25 -14.52 -6.74
N GLY A 144 5.06 -15.83 -6.96
CA GLY A 144 5.52 -16.86 -6.04
C GLY A 144 4.87 -16.73 -4.65
N ASP A 145 5.72 -16.61 -3.63
CA ASP A 145 5.34 -16.52 -2.22
C ASP A 145 5.17 -15.08 -1.69
N GLY A 146 5.27 -14.09 -2.57
CA GLY A 146 5.19 -12.69 -2.16
C GLY A 146 4.68 -11.74 -3.25
N TYR A 147 4.74 -10.47 -2.94
CA TYR A 147 4.42 -9.38 -3.85
C TYR A 147 5.39 -8.22 -3.65
N ASP A 148 5.65 -7.49 -4.71
CA ASP A 148 6.43 -6.27 -4.72
C ASP A 148 5.93 -5.39 -5.87
N VAL A 149 5.27 -4.30 -5.53
CA VAL A 149 4.58 -3.43 -6.48
C VAL A 149 5.01 -1.99 -6.27
N GLU A 150 5.42 -1.34 -7.33
CA GLU A 150 5.70 0.10 -7.35
C GLU A 150 4.61 0.85 -8.11
N ILE A 151 4.21 1.99 -7.58
CA ILE A 151 3.27 2.91 -8.22
C ILE A 151 3.93 4.28 -8.30
N THR A 152 4.06 4.78 -9.52
CA THR A 152 4.62 6.09 -9.84
C THR A 152 3.63 6.90 -10.67
N ALA A 153 3.85 8.21 -10.78
CA ALA A 153 3.07 9.08 -11.64
C ALA A 153 4.02 9.79 -12.62
N PRO A 154 3.92 9.52 -13.94
CA PRO A 154 4.78 10.18 -14.92
C PRO A 154 4.72 11.72 -14.90
N GLN A 155 3.56 12.30 -14.49
CA GLN A 155 3.38 13.74 -14.37
C GLN A 155 3.95 14.33 -13.05
N ASP A 156 4.32 13.48 -12.10
CA ASP A 156 4.78 13.87 -10.78
C ASP A 156 5.92 12.98 -10.31
N ALA A 157 7.14 13.38 -10.61
CA ALA A 157 8.33 12.60 -10.27
C ALA A 157 8.54 12.43 -8.75
N SER A 158 7.88 13.22 -7.92
CA SER A 158 7.95 13.08 -6.47
C SER A 158 7.07 11.94 -5.93
N PHE A 159 6.01 11.59 -6.67
CA PHE A 159 5.05 10.58 -6.23
C PHE A 159 5.61 9.17 -6.36
N TYR A 160 5.67 8.47 -5.25
CA TYR A 160 6.14 7.09 -5.18
C TYR A 160 5.39 6.31 -4.11
N ARG A 161 4.96 5.11 -4.46
CA ARG A 161 4.39 4.13 -3.54
C ARG A 161 5.01 2.77 -3.86
N ARG A 162 5.41 2.05 -2.83
CA ARG A 162 5.85 0.66 -2.98
C ARG A 162 5.24 -0.19 -1.89
N ILE A 163 4.63 -1.27 -2.29
CA ILE A 163 4.01 -2.25 -1.42
C ILE A 163 4.72 -3.58 -1.63
N SER A 164 5.28 -4.14 -0.57
CA SER A 164 5.92 -5.45 -0.61
C SER A 164 5.58 -6.27 0.62
N GLY A 165 5.64 -7.59 0.49
CA GLY A 165 5.36 -8.51 1.57
C GLY A 165 5.35 -9.95 1.11
N LEU A 166 5.15 -10.85 2.05
CA LEU A 166 4.95 -12.26 1.77
C LEU A 166 3.46 -12.57 1.63
N ARG A 167 3.12 -13.49 0.74
CA ARG A 167 1.79 -14.05 0.63
C ARG A 167 1.54 -14.97 1.81
N SER A 168 0.34 -14.95 2.39
CA SER A 168 0.02 -15.88 3.47
C SER A 168 0.07 -17.34 3.01
N TRP A 169 0.59 -18.20 3.85
CA TRP A 169 0.74 -19.63 3.56
C TRP A 169 -0.58 -20.33 3.16
N ASP A 170 -1.70 -19.87 3.69
CA ASP A 170 -3.01 -20.48 3.40
C ASP A 170 -3.52 -20.20 1.99
N SER A 171 -3.08 -19.11 1.38
CA SER A 171 -3.37 -18.86 -0.03
C SER A 171 -2.66 -19.87 -0.96
N CYS A 172 -1.56 -20.46 -0.50
CA CYS A 172 -0.82 -21.49 -1.27
C CYS A 172 -1.47 -22.86 -1.18
N ARG A 173 -2.19 -23.18 -0.10
CA ARG A 173 -2.86 -24.49 0.03
C ARG A 173 -4.04 -24.66 -0.93
N GLY A 174 -4.69 -23.56 -1.31
CA GLY A 174 -5.76 -23.58 -2.31
C GLY A 174 -5.29 -23.79 -3.75
N ALA A 175 -4.02 -23.46 -4.05
CA ALA A 175 -3.45 -23.58 -5.39
C ALA A 175 -2.85 -24.97 -5.68
N LEU A 176 -2.71 -25.85 -4.68
CA LEU A 176 -2.16 -27.20 -4.82
C LEU A 176 -3.21 -28.30 -5.00
N ARG A 177 -4.43 -27.95 -5.36
CA ARG A 177 -5.40 -28.91 -5.90
C ARG A 177 -5.45 -28.80 -7.42
N CYS A 178 -4.35 -29.16 -8.05
CA CYS A 178 -4.39 -29.66 -9.40
C CYS A 178 -4.44 -31.17 -9.25
N ASP A 179 -5.65 -31.72 -9.21
CA ASP A 179 -5.87 -33.13 -9.44
C ASP A 179 -5.41 -33.43 -10.87
N GLY A 180 -4.41 -34.28 -10.96
CA GLY A 180 -4.01 -34.93 -12.21
C GLY A 180 -4.98 -36.03 -12.53
#